data_64c3436345045bb6e79dff64c1ad0a71
#
_entry.id   64c3436345045bb6e79dff64c1ad0a71
#
_cell.length_a   1.000
_cell.length_b   1.000
_cell.length_c   1.000
_cell.angle_alpha   90.00
_cell.angle_beta   90.00
_cell.angle_gamma   90.00
#
_symmetry.space_group_name_H-M   'P 1'
#
loop_
_entity.id
_entity.type
_entity.pdbx_description
1 polymer ?
#
loop_
_entity_poly.entity_id
_entity_poly.type
_entity_poly.pdbx_seq_one_letter_code
_entity_poly.pdbx_strand_id
1 'polypeptide(L)'
;LEAPTVLKVWLGIVPDYAVIFMRLVLLISLVNSFSSLLATAKGATGNIKSYQITLTLIGALHIPFVWIAFKLGCGAEYSMYVYLALVIILQGIRIWFVCRSVNLSIRKFLTKVLAICLAVLVLSSIIPTALHLILNPSILTTILVGGLSVVCVILSTLYIALTASERKAIIKPIMARICK
;
A
#
# COMPACT_ATOMS: atom_id res chain seq x y z
N LEU A 1 -1.60 13.26 -0.72
CA LEU A 1 -1.61 14.68 -0.36
C LEU A 1 -1.89 15.53 -1.61
N GLU A 2 -1.04 15.49 -2.60
CA GLU A 2 -1.05 16.34 -3.80
C GLU A 2 -1.94 15.84 -4.96
N ALA A 3 -2.86 14.88 -4.71
CA ALA A 3 -3.72 14.31 -5.75
C ALA A 3 -4.51 15.33 -6.56
N PRO A 4 -5.11 16.39 -5.97
CA PRO A 4 -5.84 17.41 -6.76
C PRO A 4 -4.93 18.16 -7.73
N THR A 5 -3.74 18.55 -7.28
CA THR A 5 -2.76 19.31 -8.09
C THR A 5 -2.23 18.44 -9.24
N VAL A 6 -1.88 17.20 -8.97
CA VAL A 6 -1.41 16.22 -9.96
C VAL A 6 -2.48 15.97 -11.03
N LEU A 7 -3.73 15.72 -10.62
CA LEU A 7 -4.84 15.51 -11.55
C LEU A 7 -5.14 16.75 -12.39
N LYS A 8 -5.07 17.94 -11.80
CA LYS A 8 -5.29 19.20 -12.53
C LYS A 8 -4.22 19.43 -13.60
N VAL A 9 -2.95 19.12 -13.30
CA VAL A 9 -1.85 19.25 -14.27
C VAL A 9 -1.99 18.22 -15.40
N TRP A 10 -2.43 17.00 -15.08
CA TRP A 10 -2.52 15.92 -16.06
C TRP A 10 -3.79 15.98 -16.93
N LEU A 11 -4.94 16.25 -16.32
CA LEU A 11 -6.25 16.21 -17.00
C LEU A 11 -6.76 17.60 -17.43
N GLY A 12 -6.21 18.67 -16.87
CA GLY A 12 -6.74 20.03 -17.05
C GLY A 12 -8.06 20.24 -16.30
N ILE A 13 -9.12 19.56 -16.72
CA ILE A 13 -10.43 19.54 -16.04
C ILE A 13 -10.50 18.25 -15.23
N VAL A 14 -10.65 18.38 -13.92
CA VAL A 14 -10.72 17.23 -12.99
C VAL A 14 -12.18 16.83 -12.83
N PRO A 15 -12.57 15.58 -13.20
CA PRO A 15 -13.92 15.07 -12.96
C PRO A 15 -14.25 14.98 -11.47
N ASP A 16 -15.51 15.06 -11.11
CA ASP A 16 -15.99 15.06 -9.73
C ASP A 16 -15.54 13.80 -8.97
N TYR A 17 -15.42 13.04 -8.54
CA TYR A 17 -14.93 11.87 -7.83
C TYR A 17 -13.50 11.45 -8.16
N ALA A 18 -12.81 12.01 -9.15
CA ALA A 18 -11.50 11.56 -9.62
C ALA A 18 -10.44 11.58 -8.50
N VAL A 19 -10.46 12.61 -7.64
CA VAL A 19 -9.56 12.73 -6.49
C VAL A 19 -9.80 11.61 -5.47
N ILE A 20 -11.07 11.31 -5.18
CA ILE A 20 -11.46 10.25 -4.24
C ILE A 20 -11.04 8.89 -4.79
N PHE A 21 -11.33 8.62 -6.07
CA PHE A 21 -10.93 7.38 -6.72
C PHE A 21 -9.41 7.19 -6.74
N MET A 22 -8.65 8.22 -7.09
CA MET A 22 -7.19 8.16 -7.07
C MET A 22 -6.66 7.81 -5.67
N ARG A 23 -7.16 8.45 -4.62
CA ARG A 23 -6.76 8.17 -3.23
C ARG A 23 -7.10 6.73 -2.82
N LEU A 24 -8.30 6.25 -3.14
CA LEU A 24 -8.73 4.89 -2.84
C LEU A 24 -7.92 3.85 -3.60
N VAL A 25 -7.65 4.06 -4.89
CA VAL A 25 -6.80 3.17 -5.70
C VAL A 25 -5.38 3.09 -5.13
N LEU A 26 -4.80 4.20 -4.68
CA LEU A 26 -3.48 4.21 -4.05
C LEU A 26 -3.48 3.42 -2.73
N LEU A 27 -4.51 3.56 -1.89
CA LEU A 27 -4.67 2.78 -0.67
C LEU A 27 -4.82 1.28 -0.97
N ILE A 28 -5.65 0.92 -1.94
CA ILE A 28 -5.83 -0.45 -2.40
C ILE A 28 -4.50 -1.03 -2.90
N SER A 29 -3.76 -0.27 -3.70
CA SER A 29 -2.45 -0.67 -4.23
C SER A 29 -1.43 -0.89 -3.12
N LEU A 30 -1.44 -0.06 -2.08
CA LEU A 30 -0.59 -0.22 -0.91
C LEU A 30 -0.89 -1.54 -0.19
N VAL A 31 -2.16 -1.85 0.07
CA VAL A 31 -2.56 -3.13 0.68
C VAL A 31 -2.18 -4.30 -0.22
N ASN A 32 -2.40 -4.20 -1.53
CA ASN A 32 -2.08 -5.25 -2.50
C ASN A 32 -0.58 -5.50 -2.66
N SER A 33 0.29 -4.54 -2.34
CA SER A 33 1.75 -4.74 -2.36
C SER A 33 2.20 -5.88 -1.44
N PHE A 34 1.51 -6.10 -0.31
CA PHE A 34 1.76 -7.24 0.57
C PHE A 34 1.22 -8.56 0.00
N SER A 35 0.21 -8.50 -0.87
CA SER A 35 -0.46 -9.67 -1.40
C SER A 35 0.44 -10.52 -2.29
N SER A 36 1.28 -9.89 -3.10
CA SER A 36 2.21 -10.57 -4.02
C SER A 36 3.26 -11.40 -3.26
N LEU A 37 3.82 -10.83 -2.19
CA LEU A 37 4.79 -11.52 -1.33
C LEU A 37 4.17 -12.73 -0.64
N LEU A 38 2.96 -12.58 -0.09
CA LEU A 38 2.23 -13.66 0.56
C LEU A 38 1.83 -14.76 -0.44
N ALA A 39 1.41 -14.38 -1.65
CA ALA A 39 1.09 -15.34 -2.71
C ALA A 39 2.31 -16.16 -3.12
N THR A 40 3.47 -15.53 -3.28
CA THR A 40 4.74 -16.21 -3.59
C THR A 40 5.14 -17.17 -2.47
N ALA A 41 5.07 -16.73 -1.21
CA ALA A 41 5.36 -17.58 -0.06
C ALA A 41 4.40 -18.80 0.02
N LYS A 42 3.11 -18.60 -0.28
CA LYS A 42 2.14 -19.70 -0.34
C LYS A 42 2.40 -20.62 -1.53
N GLY A 43 2.78 -20.06 -2.69
CA GLY A 43 3.17 -20.83 -3.87
C GLY A 43 4.30 -21.80 -3.61
N ALA A 44 5.32 -21.38 -2.86
CA ALA A 44 6.45 -22.22 -2.48
C ALA A 44 6.08 -23.44 -1.63
N THR A 45 4.91 -23.44 -0.97
CA THR A 45 4.42 -24.60 -0.18
C THR A 45 3.77 -25.71 -1.01
N GLY A 46 3.57 -25.51 -2.32
CA GLY A 46 2.98 -26.49 -3.23
C GLY A 46 1.45 -26.66 -3.14
N ASN A 47 0.83 -26.32 -2.02
CA ASN A 47 -0.61 -26.48 -1.81
C ASN A 47 -1.35 -25.15 -1.94
N ILE A 48 -1.69 -24.79 -3.19
CA ILE A 48 -2.31 -23.49 -3.53
C ILE A 48 -3.83 -23.60 -3.72
N LYS A 49 -4.38 -24.79 -3.97
CA LYS A 49 -5.78 -24.98 -4.42
C LYS A 49 -6.79 -24.34 -3.46
N SER A 50 -6.79 -24.71 -2.19
CA SER A 50 -7.71 -24.15 -1.19
C SER A 50 -7.57 -22.64 -1.03
N TYR A 51 -6.33 -22.16 -1.03
CA TYR A 51 -6.01 -20.74 -0.96
C TYR A 51 -6.64 -19.96 -2.12
N GLN A 52 -6.41 -20.42 -3.37
CA GLN A 52 -6.91 -19.74 -4.55
C GLN A 52 -8.45 -19.77 -4.63
N ILE A 53 -9.08 -20.91 -4.35
CA ILE A 53 -10.55 -21.03 -4.35
C ILE A 53 -11.15 -20.07 -3.33
N THR A 54 -10.64 -20.02 -2.10
CA THR A 54 -11.16 -19.14 -1.05
C THR A 54 -11.05 -17.67 -1.44
N LEU A 55 -9.90 -17.25 -1.97
CA LEU A 55 -9.71 -15.86 -2.39
C LEU A 55 -10.61 -15.47 -3.56
N THR A 56 -10.80 -16.38 -4.54
CA THR A 56 -11.67 -16.14 -5.70
C THR A 56 -13.12 -16.02 -5.27
N LEU A 57 -13.62 -16.91 -4.42
CA LEU A 57 -14.99 -16.87 -3.93
C LEU A 57 -15.28 -15.58 -3.15
N ILE A 58 -14.40 -15.19 -2.25
CA ILE A 58 -14.57 -13.96 -1.47
C ILE A 58 -14.42 -12.73 -2.37
N GLY A 59 -13.47 -12.73 -3.30
CA GLY A 59 -13.32 -11.66 -4.28
C GLY A 59 -14.56 -11.48 -5.18
N ALA A 60 -15.23 -12.58 -5.55
CA ALA A 60 -16.46 -12.55 -6.33
C ALA A 60 -17.64 -11.87 -5.59
N LEU A 61 -17.60 -11.81 -4.25
CA LEU A 61 -18.60 -11.08 -3.45
C LEU A 61 -18.58 -9.55 -3.70
N HIS A 62 -17.54 -9.04 -4.35
CA HIS A 62 -17.51 -7.64 -4.75
C HIS A 62 -18.71 -7.26 -5.61
N ILE A 63 -19.08 -8.10 -6.58
CA ILE A 63 -20.19 -7.82 -7.52
C ILE A 63 -21.53 -7.66 -6.79
N PRO A 64 -21.99 -8.64 -5.98
CA PRO A 64 -23.27 -8.51 -5.29
C PRO A 64 -23.28 -7.36 -4.26
N PHE A 65 -22.17 -7.09 -3.57
CA PHE A 65 -22.12 -5.98 -2.61
C PHE A 65 -22.21 -4.62 -3.30
N VAL A 66 -21.54 -4.43 -4.43
CA VAL A 66 -21.65 -3.20 -5.22
C VAL A 66 -23.06 -3.05 -5.78
N TRP A 67 -23.67 -4.13 -6.25
CA TRP A 67 -25.06 -4.11 -6.74
C TRP A 67 -26.05 -3.70 -5.64
N ILE A 68 -25.90 -4.23 -4.42
CA ILE A 68 -26.71 -3.83 -3.27
C ILE A 68 -26.49 -2.35 -2.94
N ALA A 69 -25.25 -1.87 -2.91
CA ALA A 69 -24.94 -0.48 -2.65
C ALA A 69 -25.63 0.47 -3.64
N PHE A 70 -25.61 0.14 -4.92
CA PHE A 70 -26.30 0.94 -5.95
C PHE A 70 -27.83 0.87 -5.84
N LYS A 71 -28.38 -0.29 -5.47
CA LYS A 71 -29.82 -0.41 -5.17
C LYS A 71 -30.27 0.45 -4.00
N LEU A 72 -29.41 0.68 -3.02
CA LEU A 72 -29.65 1.57 -1.88
C LEU A 72 -29.45 3.06 -2.22
N GLY A 73 -29.13 3.40 -3.49
CA GLY A 73 -28.97 4.79 -3.94
C GLY A 73 -27.60 5.39 -3.59
N CYS A 74 -26.61 4.55 -3.27
CA CYS A 74 -25.24 5.04 -2.99
C CYS A 74 -24.55 5.53 -4.28
N GLY A 75 -23.71 6.54 -4.15
CA GLY A 75 -22.92 7.10 -5.26
C GLY A 75 -21.86 6.12 -5.80
N ALA A 76 -21.25 6.49 -6.94
CA ALA A 76 -20.25 5.65 -7.64
C ALA A 76 -19.01 5.33 -6.78
N GLU A 77 -18.63 6.24 -5.87
CA GLU A 77 -17.49 6.09 -4.96
C GLU A 77 -17.65 4.89 -4.00
N TYR A 78 -18.87 4.50 -3.68
CA TYR A 78 -19.12 3.35 -2.80
C TYR A 78 -18.61 2.03 -3.36
N SER A 79 -18.53 1.89 -4.68
CA SER A 79 -17.93 0.71 -5.31
C SER A 79 -16.47 0.52 -4.88
N MET A 80 -15.71 1.61 -4.79
CA MET A 80 -14.32 1.59 -4.34
C MET A 80 -14.17 1.36 -2.83
N TYR A 81 -15.09 1.88 -2.02
CA TYR A 81 -15.09 1.59 -0.58
C TYR A 81 -15.39 0.12 -0.31
N VAL A 82 -16.37 -0.48 -1.02
CA VAL A 82 -16.65 -1.91 -0.94
C VAL A 82 -15.44 -2.73 -1.37
N TYR A 83 -14.76 -2.32 -2.44
CA TYR A 83 -13.54 -2.99 -2.91
C TYR A 83 -12.42 -2.90 -1.89
N LEU A 84 -12.17 -1.74 -1.31
CA LEU A 84 -11.17 -1.55 -0.25
C LEU A 84 -11.46 -2.44 0.97
N ALA A 85 -12.71 -2.49 1.43
CA ALA A 85 -13.10 -3.35 2.54
C ALA A 85 -12.83 -4.84 2.24
N LEU A 86 -13.20 -5.31 1.05
CA LEU A 86 -12.93 -6.68 0.61
C LEU A 86 -11.43 -6.97 0.50
N VAL A 87 -10.64 -6.05 -0.03
CA VAL A 87 -9.18 -6.22 -0.12
C VAL A 87 -8.55 -6.35 1.27
N ILE A 88 -9.00 -5.58 2.26
CA ILE A 88 -8.53 -5.69 3.64
C ILE A 88 -8.88 -7.07 4.23
N ILE A 89 -10.12 -7.54 4.04
CA ILE A 89 -10.56 -8.87 4.47
C ILE A 89 -9.73 -9.98 3.80
N LEU A 90 -9.57 -9.89 2.47
CA LEU A 90 -8.75 -10.83 1.71
C LEU A 90 -7.30 -10.85 2.20
N GLN A 91 -6.74 -9.70 2.57
CA GLN A 91 -5.39 -9.62 3.11
C GLN A 91 -5.26 -10.37 4.45
N GLY A 92 -6.24 -10.23 5.34
CA GLY A 92 -6.29 -11.00 6.59
C GLY A 92 -6.32 -12.52 6.33
N ILE A 93 -7.14 -12.95 5.38
CA ILE A 93 -7.24 -14.36 4.98
C ILE A 93 -5.92 -14.87 4.39
N ARG A 94 -5.25 -14.08 3.53
CA ARG A 94 -3.93 -14.42 2.98
C ARG A 94 -2.90 -14.63 4.08
N ILE A 95 -2.83 -13.72 5.04
CA ILE A 95 -1.92 -13.83 6.19
C ILE A 95 -2.21 -15.11 6.97
N TRP A 96 -3.48 -15.41 7.23
CA TRP A 96 -3.87 -16.62 7.96
C TRP A 96 -3.42 -17.90 7.23
N PHE A 97 -3.68 -18.01 5.91
CA PHE A 97 -3.25 -19.16 5.11
C PHE A 97 -1.73 -19.35 5.09
N VAL A 98 -0.99 -18.25 4.89
CA VAL A 98 0.48 -18.30 4.83
C VAL A 98 1.06 -18.69 6.18
N CYS A 99 0.66 -18.02 7.26
CA CYS A 99 1.14 -18.33 8.60
C CYS A 99 0.88 -19.79 8.99
N ARG A 100 -0.31 -20.32 8.65
CA ARG A 100 -0.63 -21.72 8.91
C ARG A 100 0.20 -22.70 8.06
N SER A 101 0.53 -22.35 6.82
CA SER A 101 1.31 -23.21 5.92
C SER A 101 2.79 -23.30 6.30
N VAL A 102 3.33 -22.23 6.89
CA VAL A 102 4.76 -22.12 7.26
C VAL A 102 4.96 -22.34 8.76
N ASN A 103 3.91 -22.71 9.51
CA ASN A 103 3.93 -22.85 10.97
C ASN A 103 4.44 -21.60 11.70
N LEU A 104 4.20 -20.41 11.12
CA LEU A 104 4.53 -19.12 11.74
C LEU A 104 3.37 -18.63 12.59
N SER A 105 3.66 -18.11 13.78
CA SER A 105 2.63 -17.47 14.58
C SER A 105 2.20 -16.14 13.93
N ILE A 106 0.89 -15.97 13.72
CA ILE A 106 0.30 -14.75 13.16
C ILE A 106 0.76 -13.51 13.96
N ARG A 107 0.84 -13.63 15.28
CA ARG A 107 1.28 -12.56 16.17
C ARG A 107 2.72 -12.10 15.85
N LYS A 108 3.64 -13.05 15.59
CA LYS A 108 5.03 -12.72 15.21
C LYS A 108 5.08 -12.04 13.84
N PHE A 109 4.25 -12.46 12.89
CA PHE A 109 4.16 -11.82 11.58
C PHE A 109 3.63 -10.38 11.71
N LEU A 110 2.52 -10.17 12.42
CA LEU A 110 1.94 -8.85 12.63
C LEU A 110 2.91 -7.88 13.32
N THR A 111 3.60 -8.31 14.38
CA THR A 111 4.50 -7.44 15.13
C THR A 111 5.84 -7.19 14.43
N LYS A 112 6.38 -8.16 13.72
CA LYS A 112 7.71 -8.04 13.09
C LYS A 112 7.68 -7.55 11.64
N VAL A 113 6.57 -7.72 10.93
CA VAL A 113 6.44 -7.29 9.53
C VAL A 113 5.48 -6.13 9.42
N LEU A 114 4.22 -6.34 9.78
CA LEU A 114 3.17 -5.33 9.58
C LEU A 114 3.42 -4.08 10.44
N ALA A 115 3.80 -4.24 11.70
CA ALA A 115 4.07 -3.11 12.59
C ALA A 115 5.27 -2.26 12.10
N ILE A 116 6.33 -2.91 11.61
CA ILE A 116 7.49 -2.19 11.05
C ILE A 116 7.10 -1.43 9.78
N CYS A 117 6.34 -2.06 8.87
CA CYS A 117 5.86 -1.41 7.66
C CYS A 117 4.95 -0.22 7.97
N LEU A 118 4.05 -0.35 8.95
CA LEU A 118 3.20 0.75 9.40
C LEU A 118 4.04 1.88 10.05
N ALA A 119 5.04 1.54 10.85
CA ALA A 119 5.94 2.53 11.45
C ALA A 119 6.70 3.32 10.38
N VAL A 120 7.25 2.65 9.36
CA VAL A 120 7.90 3.31 8.22
C VAL A 120 6.91 4.23 7.50
N LEU A 121 5.69 3.77 7.23
CA LEU A 121 4.68 4.54 6.53
C LEU A 121 4.27 5.79 7.33
N VAL A 122 4.03 5.66 8.63
CA VAL A 122 3.67 6.80 9.49
C VAL A 122 4.82 7.79 9.57
N LEU A 123 6.04 7.34 9.89
CA LEU A 123 7.19 8.22 10.06
C LEU A 123 7.59 8.92 8.75
N SER A 124 7.53 8.21 7.62
CA SER A 124 7.83 8.81 6.31
C SER A 124 6.79 9.82 5.85
N SER A 125 5.56 9.76 6.35
CA SER A 125 4.48 10.68 5.99
C SER A 125 4.46 11.98 6.81
N ILE A 126 5.11 12.03 7.98
CA ILE A 126 5.06 13.19 8.90
C ILE A 126 5.62 14.46 8.23
N ILE A 127 6.84 14.38 7.70
CA ILE A 127 7.52 15.54 7.10
C ILE A 127 6.80 16.04 5.83
N PRO A 128 6.45 15.19 4.86
CA PRO A 128 5.70 15.61 3.67
C PRO A 128 4.32 16.22 4.01
N THR A 129 3.64 15.67 5.03
CA THR A 129 2.35 16.20 5.46
C THR A 129 2.49 17.57 6.12
N ALA A 130 3.48 17.76 6.98
CA ALA A 130 3.76 19.05 7.59
C ALA A 130 4.10 20.12 6.53
N LEU A 131 4.90 19.74 5.54
CA LEU A 131 5.27 20.65 4.44
C LEU A 131 4.06 21.03 3.58
N HIS A 132 3.19 20.07 3.27
CA HIS A 132 1.95 20.29 2.53
C HIS A 132 0.98 21.24 3.25
N LEU A 133 0.96 21.23 4.60
CA LEU A 133 0.12 22.13 5.40
C LEU A 133 0.65 23.56 5.47
N ILE A 134 1.96 23.74 5.33
CA ILE A 134 2.62 25.05 5.45
C ILE A 134 2.71 25.77 4.12
N LEU A 135 2.91 25.04 3.01
CA LEU A 135 3.13 25.62 1.69
C LEU A 135 1.84 25.69 0.88
N ASN A 136 1.69 26.78 0.11
CA ASN A 136 0.57 26.92 -0.83
C ASN A 136 0.65 25.87 -1.95
N PRO A 137 -0.50 25.33 -2.40
CA PRO A 137 -0.55 24.34 -3.47
C PRO A 137 -0.04 24.93 -4.79
N SER A 138 1.08 24.42 -5.27
CA SER A 138 1.75 24.82 -6.52
C SER A 138 2.40 23.57 -7.14
N ILE A 139 2.68 23.63 -8.45
CA ILE A 139 3.43 22.57 -9.13
C ILE A 139 4.80 22.34 -8.48
N LEU A 140 5.48 23.43 -8.14
CA LEU A 140 6.78 23.37 -7.46
C LEU A 140 6.66 22.69 -6.09
N THR A 141 5.64 23.03 -5.31
CA THR A 141 5.36 22.42 -4.01
C THR A 141 5.10 20.93 -4.16
N THR A 142 4.31 20.53 -5.17
CA THR A 142 4.03 19.12 -5.46
C THR A 142 5.31 18.32 -5.76
N ILE A 143 6.22 18.88 -6.56
CA ILE A 143 7.51 18.25 -6.87
C ILE A 143 8.38 18.15 -5.61
N LEU A 144 8.45 19.21 -4.80
CA LEU A 144 9.21 19.20 -3.54
C LEU A 144 8.66 18.20 -2.53
N VAL A 145 7.34 18.19 -2.28
CA VAL A 145 6.68 17.24 -1.38
C VAL A 145 6.86 15.81 -1.87
N GLY A 146 6.71 15.58 -3.18
CA GLY A 146 6.93 14.27 -3.80
C GLY A 146 8.37 13.79 -3.65
N GLY A 147 9.36 14.62 -4.01
CA GLY A 147 10.79 14.30 -3.86
C GLY A 147 11.17 14.03 -2.41
N LEU A 148 10.72 14.89 -1.48
CA LEU A 148 11.01 14.74 -0.06
C LEU A 148 10.35 13.46 0.51
N SER A 149 9.14 13.12 0.07
CA SER A 149 8.48 11.87 0.50
C SER A 149 9.27 10.63 0.10
N VAL A 150 9.83 10.60 -1.12
CA VAL A 150 10.71 9.50 -1.57
C VAL A 150 11.95 9.38 -0.69
N VAL A 151 12.62 10.51 -0.40
CA VAL A 151 13.79 10.52 0.49
C VAL A 151 13.42 10.05 1.90
N CYS A 152 12.31 10.52 2.47
CA CYS A 152 11.83 10.09 3.78
C CYS A 152 11.52 8.58 3.83
N VAL A 153 10.90 8.02 2.79
CA VAL A 153 10.63 6.58 2.70
C VAL A 153 11.94 5.78 2.64
N ILE A 154 12.90 6.21 1.81
CA ILE A 154 14.20 5.54 1.71
C ILE A 154 14.93 5.55 3.06
N LEU A 155 15.03 6.71 3.71
CA LEU A 155 15.69 6.84 5.02
C LEU A 155 14.97 6.01 6.09
N SER A 156 13.65 6.11 6.19
CA SER A 156 12.87 5.34 7.16
C SER A 156 13.04 3.84 6.95
N THR A 157 13.06 3.37 5.70
CA THR A 157 13.28 1.96 5.38
C THR A 157 14.68 1.50 5.77
N LEU A 158 15.71 2.28 5.46
CA LEU A 158 17.10 1.96 5.77
C LEU A 158 17.37 1.89 7.27
N TYR A 159 16.72 2.75 8.08
CA TYR A 159 16.99 2.81 9.51
C TYR A 159 16.07 1.95 10.36
N ILE A 160 14.82 1.75 9.95
CA ILE A 160 13.78 1.08 10.75
C ILE A 160 13.52 -0.35 10.26
N ALA A 161 13.40 -0.55 8.93
CA ALA A 161 13.04 -1.84 8.38
C ALA A 161 14.22 -2.80 8.23
N LEU A 162 15.42 -2.28 7.96
CA LEU A 162 16.62 -3.08 7.70
C LEU A 162 17.46 -3.27 8.96
N THR A 163 17.92 -4.51 9.17
CA THR A 163 18.92 -4.82 10.18
C THR A 163 20.29 -4.22 9.83
N ALA A 164 21.17 -4.07 10.82
CA ALA A 164 22.50 -3.49 10.61
C ALA A 164 23.35 -4.26 9.58
N SER A 165 23.18 -5.59 9.48
CA SER A 165 23.85 -6.43 8.50
C SER A 165 23.33 -6.21 7.07
N GLU A 166 22.02 -6.15 6.91
CA GLU A 166 21.36 -5.92 5.61
C GLU A 166 21.66 -4.51 5.10
N ARG A 167 21.64 -3.51 5.97
CA ARG A 167 22.01 -2.14 5.64
C ARG A 167 23.44 -2.04 5.11
N LYS A 168 24.41 -2.71 5.76
CA LYS A 168 25.79 -2.75 5.28
C LYS A 168 25.92 -3.44 3.92
N ALA A 169 25.14 -4.50 3.69
CA ALA A 169 25.16 -5.22 2.41
C ALA A 169 24.63 -4.36 1.25
N ILE A 170 23.68 -3.44 1.49
CA ILE A 170 23.14 -2.55 0.48
C ILE A 170 24.03 -1.33 0.26
N ILE A 171 24.54 -0.70 1.33
CA ILE A 171 25.32 0.54 1.23
C ILE A 171 26.71 0.30 0.64
N LYS A 172 27.35 -0.82 0.99
CA LYS A 172 28.73 -1.13 0.54
C LYS A 172 28.91 -1.15 -0.99
N PRO A 173 28.05 -1.83 -1.79
CA PRO A 173 28.19 -1.82 -3.25
C PRO A 173 27.84 -0.46 -3.88
N ILE A 174 26.93 0.32 -3.26
CA ILE A 174 26.56 1.66 -3.75
C ILE A 174 27.73 2.62 -3.57
N MET A 175 28.34 2.66 -2.38
CA MET A 175 29.52 3.48 -2.13
C MET A 175 30.68 3.09 -3.03
N ALA A 176 30.91 1.80 -3.28
CA ALA A 176 31.98 1.33 -4.17
C ALA A 176 31.79 1.74 -5.65
N ARG A 177 30.53 2.08 -6.06
CA ARG A 177 30.26 2.60 -7.42
C ARG A 177 30.33 4.12 -7.53
N ILE A 178 30.06 4.83 -6.43
CA ILE A 178 30.11 6.31 -6.41
C ILE A 178 31.55 6.82 -6.24
N CYS A 179 32.41 6.03 -5.58
CA CYS A 179 33.84 6.36 -5.42
C CYS A 179 34.73 5.88 -6.58
N LYS A 180 34.15 5.46 -7.71
CA LYS A 180 34.85 5.15 -8.95
C LYS A 180 34.52 6.20 -10.01
#